data_544d5de1a07c448d33f704e6d1398bbd
#
_entry.id   544d5de1a07c448d33f704e6d1398bbd
#
_cell.length_a   1.000
_cell.length_b   1.000
_cell.length_c   1.000
_cell.angle_alpha   90.00
_cell.angle_beta   90.00
_cell.angle_gamma   90.00
#
_symmetry.space_group_name_H-M   'P 1'
#
loop_
_entity.id
_entity.type
_entity.pdbx_description
1 polymer ?
#
loop_
_entity_poly.entity_id
_entity_poly.type
_entity_poly.pdbx_seq_one_letter_code
_entity_poly.pdbx_strand_id
1 'polypeptide(L)'
;MKKIINNPNNVVSEMLQGLARANPAVVYLGEGVEVIARREKKQGKVGLVSGGGSGHEPAHAGYVGKGMLDAAVAGNVFASPSPDRIVEGIKAADSGAGVLMIIKNYSGDIMNFTMSGEMAALDGIKTDYVVVKDDVAVEDSTYSTGRRGIAGTVFVHKIAGAAAEMGKSLPEVKAVAEKTIANVRTMGMAMSPCILPGVGKPGFTLAEDEIEIGMGIHGEPGINREPISSAKDIASKLLGKIFADTDIFEGSEVAVMVNGLGGTPLMELYILNNEVQQILEARGVKAYKTFVGNYMTSLEMAGASVTLLKLDDELKACLDYPSEAPAFQVAGAAIGGETAAAETVEAPVHDVQSDDAPVQAAAPCGDEDTTPFTLSAQDYVNYINITAKKIYENGDYVTSLDAATGDGDHWANINMGFENLVAASDEMRAMPICDVFKKIGMLMMSKIGGSSGILYGGAYMAAARSCAGKAELTNRGLCNALEAMVSDMMAQP
;
A
#
# COMPACT_ATOMS: atom_id res chain seq x y z
N MET A 1 -5.97 20.09 -16.62
CA MET A 1 -5.58 19.79 -15.21
C MET A 1 -4.81 20.99 -14.63
N LYS A 2 -5.14 21.44 -13.42
CA LYS A 2 -4.43 22.53 -12.71
C LYS A 2 -3.75 21.96 -11.47
N LYS A 3 -2.50 21.50 -11.60
CA LYS A 3 -1.67 20.98 -10.50
C LYS A 3 -0.28 21.66 -10.56
N ILE A 4 0.34 21.86 -9.40
CA ILE A 4 1.72 22.39 -9.31
C ILE A 4 2.69 21.23 -9.52
N ILE A 5 2.87 20.82 -10.74
CA ILE A 5 3.76 19.72 -11.17
C ILE A 5 4.52 20.13 -12.41
N ASN A 6 5.68 19.52 -12.67
CA ASN A 6 6.42 19.68 -13.92
C ASN A 6 5.94 18.64 -14.95
N ASN A 7 6.33 17.38 -14.76
CA ASN A 7 5.95 16.27 -15.63
C ASN A 7 5.15 15.24 -14.80
N PRO A 8 3.95 14.82 -15.25
CA PRO A 8 3.17 13.79 -14.56
C PRO A 8 3.94 12.51 -14.25
N ASN A 9 4.87 12.11 -15.09
CA ASN A 9 5.69 10.90 -14.91
C ASN A 9 6.78 11.04 -13.83
N ASN A 10 7.07 12.26 -13.39
CA ASN A 10 8.15 12.53 -12.43
C ASN A 10 7.63 12.99 -11.07
N VAL A 11 6.30 13.05 -10.87
CA VAL A 11 5.70 13.65 -9.67
C VAL A 11 6.18 13.00 -8.38
N VAL A 12 6.33 11.67 -8.36
CA VAL A 12 6.77 10.93 -7.18
C VAL A 12 8.23 11.24 -6.86
N SER A 13 9.13 11.10 -7.82
CA SER A 13 10.56 11.36 -7.60
C SER A 13 10.84 12.82 -7.23
N GLU A 14 10.16 13.78 -7.87
CA GLU A 14 10.30 15.22 -7.55
C GLU A 14 9.74 15.55 -6.16
N MET A 15 8.61 14.95 -5.78
CA MET A 15 8.02 15.08 -4.43
C MET A 15 8.97 14.55 -3.36
N LEU A 16 9.53 13.33 -3.52
CA LEU A 16 10.47 12.75 -2.57
C LEU A 16 11.76 13.56 -2.44
N GLN A 17 12.29 14.11 -3.54
CA GLN A 17 13.41 15.03 -3.51
C GLN A 17 13.08 16.29 -2.71
N GLY A 18 11.89 16.87 -2.93
CA GLY A 18 11.40 18.01 -2.19
C GLY A 18 11.30 17.74 -0.69
N LEU A 19 10.73 16.60 -0.31
CA LEU A 19 10.61 16.17 1.10
C LEU A 19 11.98 15.99 1.76
N ALA A 20 12.91 15.29 1.11
CA ALA A 20 14.25 15.07 1.65
C ALA A 20 15.05 16.38 1.80
N ARG A 21 14.92 17.31 0.84
CA ARG A 21 15.55 18.64 0.91
C ARG A 21 14.97 19.53 2.01
N ALA A 22 13.68 19.38 2.32
CA ALA A 22 13.02 20.12 3.39
C ALA A 22 13.38 19.57 4.79
N ASN A 23 13.77 18.28 4.89
CA ASN A 23 14.02 17.60 6.17
C ASN A 23 15.39 16.89 6.22
N PRO A 24 16.50 17.55 5.85
CA PRO A 24 17.81 16.89 5.66
C PRO A 24 18.42 16.35 6.95
N ALA A 25 17.98 16.84 8.11
CA ALA A 25 18.43 16.34 9.41
C ALA A 25 17.77 15.02 9.83
N VAL A 26 16.58 14.73 9.29
CA VAL A 26 15.74 13.58 9.71
C VAL A 26 15.83 12.43 8.72
N VAL A 27 15.73 12.76 7.40
CA VAL A 27 15.61 11.75 6.34
C VAL A 27 16.62 11.97 5.21
N TYR A 28 16.80 10.94 4.40
CA TYR A 28 17.46 11.02 3.08
C TYR A 28 16.69 10.21 2.06
N LEU A 29 16.85 10.57 0.79
CA LEU A 29 16.36 9.83 -0.36
C LEU A 29 17.42 8.83 -0.79
N GLY A 30 17.05 7.56 -1.01
CA GLY A 30 17.91 6.53 -1.58
C GLY A 30 18.40 6.91 -2.99
N GLU A 31 19.61 6.51 -3.34
CA GLU A 31 20.18 6.83 -4.65
C GLU A 31 19.54 5.95 -5.73
N GLY A 32 18.87 6.58 -6.71
CA GLY A 32 18.24 5.91 -7.84
C GLY A 32 16.97 5.11 -7.51
N VAL A 33 16.43 5.24 -6.30
CA VAL A 33 15.23 4.52 -5.84
C VAL A 33 14.29 5.46 -5.09
N GLU A 34 12.98 5.20 -5.18
CA GLU A 34 11.96 5.97 -4.47
C GLU A 34 11.76 5.49 -3.03
N VAL A 35 12.85 5.58 -2.24
CA VAL A 35 12.90 5.19 -0.83
C VAL A 35 13.33 6.38 0.01
N ILE A 36 12.50 6.80 0.95
CA ILE A 36 12.89 7.73 2.01
C ILE A 36 13.29 6.90 3.23
N ALA A 37 14.48 7.15 3.75
CA ALA A 37 14.99 6.45 4.92
C ALA A 37 15.48 7.43 5.99
N ARG A 38 15.44 6.97 7.23
CA ARG A 38 15.89 7.71 8.41
C ARG A 38 17.42 7.93 8.36
N ARG A 39 17.84 9.17 8.59
CA ARG A 39 19.27 9.52 8.54
C ARG A 39 20.07 8.88 9.67
N GLU A 40 19.56 8.92 10.88
CA GLU A 40 20.21 8.33 12.04
C GLU A 40 19.62 6.96 12.39
N LYS A 41 20.32 5.88 12.03
CA LYS A 41 19.94 4.52 12.42
C LYS A 41 20.35 4.24 13.87
N LYS A 42 19.42 3.72 14.66
CA LYS A 42 19.71 3.15 15.98
C LYS A 42 20.09 1.68 15.80
N GLN A 43 21.36 1.35 16.09
CA GLN A 43 21.86 -0.01 15.96
C GLN A 43 21.17 -0.98 16.92
N GLY A 44 20.90 -2.21 16.44
CA GLY A 44 20.22 -3.25 17.21
C GLY A 44 18.75 -2.99 17.50
N LYS A 45 18.14 -2.00 16.83
CA LYS A 45 16.70 -1.72 16.87
C LYS A 45 15.99 -2.46 15.74
N VAL A 46 14.79 -2.94 16.00
CA VAL A 46 13.90 -3.46 14.94
C VAL A 46 13.60 -2.34 13.92
N GLY A 47 13.92 -2.58 12.65
CA GLY A 47 13.59 -1.67 11.58
C GLY A 47 12.11 -1.72 11.24
N LEU A 48 11.51 -0.57 10.87
CA LEU A 48 10.13 -0.49 10.43
C LEU A 48 10.07 0.04 9.01
N VAL A 49 9.41 -0.71 8.13
CA VAL A 49 9.18 -0.33 6.73
C VAL A 49 7.69 -0.33 6.43
N SER A 50 7.25 0.68 5.72
CA SER A 50 5.93 0.72 5.10
C SER A 50 6.02 1.37 3.73
N GLY A 51 4.94 1.38 3.00
CA GLY A 51 4.88 1.96 1.68
C GLY A 51 3.53 1.71 1.03
N GLY A 52 3.48 1.98 -0.24
CA GLY A 52 2.28 1.87 -1.06
C GLY A 52 2.30 2.89 -2.17
N GLY A 53 1.19 3.07 -2.86
CA GLY A 53 1.02 4.13 -3.85
C GLY A 53 1.27 5.51 -3.26
N SER A 54 1.83 6.41 -4.05
CA SER A 54 1.89 7.85 -3.75
C SER A 54 0.51 8.50 -3.95
N GLY A 55 0.30 9.72 -3.47
CA GLY A 55 -1.00 10.42 -3.51
C GLY A 55 -1.71 10.43 -2.17
N HIS A 56 -1.11 9.84 -1.14
CA HIS A 56 -1.63 9.79 0.23
C HIS A 56 -0.85 10.67 1.20
N GLU A 57 -0.04 11.58 0.69
CA GLU A 57 0.85 12.42 1.49
C GLU A 57 0.13 13.08 2.68
N PRO A 58 0.81 13.06 3.85
CA PRO A 58 2.20 12.74 4.13
C PRO A 58 2.56 11.25 4.22
N ALA A 59 1.60 10.32 4.11
CA ALA A 59 1.88 8.88 4.13
C ALA A 59 2.62 8.45 2.84
N HIS A 60 3.66 7.62 2.89
CA HIS A 60 4.27 7.12 4.12
C HIS A 60 5.60 7.85 4.41
N ALA A 61 6.17 8.55 3.40
CA ALA A 61 7.48 9.20 3.45
C ALA A 61 7.61 10.25 4.57
N GLY A 62 6.54 11.01 4.83
CA GLY A 62 6.48 12.01 5.91
C GLY A 62 6.47 11.40 7.32
N TYR A 63 6.35 10.08 7.44
CA TYR A 63 6.35 9.34 8.72
C TYR A 63 7.67 8.64 9.02
N VAL A 64 8.71 8.89 8.23
CA VAL A 64 10.04 8.38 8.49
C VAL A 64 10.74 9.25 9.51
N GLY A 65 11.13 8.67 10.65
CA GLY A 65 11.82 9.38 11.74
C GLY A 65 11.79 8.61 13.05
N LYS A 66 12.44 9.13 14.07
CA LYS A 66 12.48 8.52 15.40
C LYS A 66 11.08 8.35 15.98
N GLY A 67 10.80 7.16 16.55
CA GLY A 67 9.50 6.84 17.11
C GLY A 67 8.39 6.55 16.09
N MET A 68 8.74 6.45 14.80
CA MET A 68 7.89 6.14 13.67
C MET A 68 8.57 5.13 12.73
N LEU A 69 8.47 5.30 11.39
CA LEU A 69 9.13 4.42 10.41
C LEU A 69 10.64 4.67 10.32
N ASP A 70 11.42 3.66 9.92
CA ASP A 70 12.82 3.77 9.54
C ASP A 70 13.01 3.95 8.03
N ALA A 71 12.10 3.39 7.23
CA ALA A 71 12.04 3.65 5.79
C ALA A 71 10.61 3.60 5.26
N ALA A 72 10.37 4.36 4.19
CA ALA A 72 9.13 4.35 3.44
C ALA A 72 9.43 4.21 1.95
N VAL A 73 8.71 3.30 1.27
CA VAL A 73 8.87 2.97 -0.14
C VAL A 73 7.69 3.52 -0.91
N ALA A 74 7.96 4.44 -1.84
CA ALA A 74 6.92 5.05 -2.65
C ALA A 74 6.73 4.31 -3.98
N GLY A 75 5.50 3.94 -4.24
CA GLY A 75 5.05 3.48 -5.55
C GLY A 75 4.62 4.65 -6.45
N ASN A 76 4.21 4.34 -7.66
CA ASN A 76 3.55 5.32 -8.52
C ASN A 76 2.27 5.84 -7.85
N VAL A 77 1.66 6.89 -8.42
CA VAL A 77 0.42 7.44 -7.84
C VAL A 77 -0.64 6.33 -7.79
N PHE A 78 -1.13 6.03 -6.59
CA PHE A 78 -2.09 4.98 -6.22
C PHE A 78 -1.68 3.53 -6.51
N ALA A 79 -0.45 3.29 -6.96
CA ALA A 79 0.03 1.96 -7.31
C ALA A 79 1.16 1.50 -6.37
N SER A 80 1.09 0.25 -5.91
CA SER A 80 2.08 -0.37 -5.01
C SER A 80 3.50 -0.31 -5.59
N PRO A 81 4.54 -0.07 -4.76
CA PRO A 81 5.92 -0.12 -5.20
C PRO A 81 6.34 -1.52 -5.61
N SER A 82 7.28 -1.62 -6.55
CA SER A 82 7.85 -2.90 -6.99
C SER A 82 8.71 -3.56 -5.91
N PRO A 83 8.84 -4.91 -5.93
CA PRO A 83 9.58 -5.66 -4.91
C PRO A 83 11.04 -5.24 -4.77
N ASP A 84 11.71 -4.92 -5.85
CA ASP A 84 13.11 -4.44 -5.83
C ASP A 84 13.26 -3.16 -5.02
N ARG A 85 12.33 -2.20 -5.15
CA ARG A 85 12.31 -0.98 -4.34
C ARG A 85 12.04 -1.26 -2.87
N ILE A 86 11.12 -2.19 -2.57
CA ILE A 86 10.80 -2.58 -1.20
C ILE A 86 12.01 -3.25 -0.52
N VAL A 87 12.75 -4.10 -1.24
CA VAL A 87 14.00 -4.70 -0.74
C VAL A 87 15.02 -3.62 -0.35
N GLU A 88 15.16 -2.57 -1.15
CA GLU A 88 16.04 -1.44 -0.80
C GLU A 88 15.53 -0.68 0.44
N GLY A 89 14.22 -0.55 0.62
CA GLY A 89 13.61 -0.02 1.85
C GLY A 89 13.91 -0.90 3.07
N ILE A 90 13.82 -2.22 2.93
CA ILE A 90 14.15 -3.19 3.99
C ILE A 90 15.65 -3.07 4.38
N LYS A 91 16.54 -3.05 3.39
CA LYS A 91 17.99 -2.85 3.61
C LYS A 91 18.29 -1.52 4.30
N ALA A 92 17.59 -0.46 3.88
CA ALA A 92 17.74 0.86 4.50
C ALA A 92 17.28 0.89 5.95
N ALA A 93 16.27 0.12 6.33
CA ALA A 93 15.72 0.05 7.68
C ALA A 93 16.48 -0.94 8.60
N ASP A 94 17.08 -1.98 8.04
CA ASP A 94 17.73 -3.03 8.84
C ASP A 94 18.91 -2.49 9.63
N SER A 95 18.98 -2.88 10.89
CA SER A 95 20.09 -2.57 11.83
C SER A 95 20.56 -3.83 12.60
N GLY A 96 20.26 -5.03 12.09
CA GLY A 96 20.67 -6.32 12.63
C GLY A 96 19.67 -6.95 13.60
N ALA A 97 18.55 -6.27 13.94
CA ALA A 97 17.50 -6.83 14.79
C ALA A 97 16.28 -7.35 14.01
N GLY A 98 16.36 -7.29 12.67
CA GLY A 98 15.27 -7.63 11.75
C GLY A 98 14.35 -6.45 11.45
N VAL A 99 13.45 -6.64 10.48
CA VAL A 99 12.57 -5.59 9.96
C VAL A 99 11.12 -6.06 10.01
N LEU A 100 10.24 -5.22 10.58
CA LEU A 100 8.79 -5.39 10.51
C LEU A 100 8.23 -4.54 9.36
N MET A 101 7.52 -5.16 8.44
CA MET A 101 6.80 -4.50 7.36
C MET A 101 5.36 -4.23 7.79
N ILE A 102 4.91 -2.97 7.72
CA ILE A 102 3.53 -2.57 8.01
C ILE A 102 2.84 -2.33 6.68
N ILE A 103 1.92 -3.22 6.31
CA ILE A 103 1.30 -3.30 5.00
C ILE A 103 -0.17 -2.91 5.11
N LYS A 104 -0.66 -2.04 4.23
CA LYS A 104 -2.10 -1.81 4.06
C LYS A 104 -2.73 -2.99 3.32
N ASN A 105 -3.98 -3.35 3.66
CA ASN A 105 -4.66 -4.49 3.07
C ASN A 105 -5.16 -4.19 1.64
N TYR A 106 -4.22 -4.16 0.70
CA TYR A 106 -4.44 -4.12 -0.75
C TYR A 106 -3.64 -5.25 -1.38
N SER A 107 -4.22 -5.96 -2.34
CA SER A 107 -3.61 -7.17 -2.93
C SER A 107 -2.21 -6.90 -3.49
N GLY A 108 -2.02 -5.80 -4.21
CA GLY A 108 -0.70 -5.40 -4.74
C GLY A 108 0.33 -5.15 -3.64
N ASP A 109 -0.05 -4.43 -2.57
CA ASP A 109 0.85 -4.18 -1.43
C ASP A 109 1.24 -5.51 -0.75
N ILE A 110 0.26 -6.38 -0.46
CA ILE A 110 0.52 -7.67 0.19
C ILE A 110 1.48 -8.52 -0.64
N MET A 111 1.20 -8.70 -1.93
CA MET A 111 2.04 -9.51 -2.83
C MET A 111 3.46 -8.96 -2.93
N ASN A 112 3.60 -7.64 -3.15
CA ASN A 112 4.89 -7.02 -3.35
C ASN A 112 5.75 -7.05 -2.08
N PHE A 113 5.17 -6.74 -0.92
CA PHE A 113 5.90 -6.73 0.35
C PHE A 113 6.25 -8.15 0.81
N THR A 114 5.36 -9.14 0.67
CA THR A 114 5.67 -10.53 1.07
C THR A 114 6.78 -11.11 0.20
N MET A 115 6.73 -10.92 -1.11
CA MET A 115 7.82 -11.31 -2.02
C MET A 115 9.14 -10.63 -1.65
N SER A 116 9.11 -9.35 -1.31
CA SER A 116 10.31 -8.61 -0.91
C SER A 116 10.90 -9.11 0.40
N GLY A 117 10.07 -9.56 1.35
CA GLY A 117 10.52 -10.21 2.56
C GLY A 117 11.28 -11.50 2.28
N GLU A 118 10.78 -12.32 1.35
CA GLU A 118 11.47 -13.53 0.89
C GLU A 118 12.80 -13.23 0.18
N MET A 119 12.83 -12.18 -0.65
CA MET A 119 14.06 -11.72 -1.30
C MET A 119 15.09 -11.22 -0.29
N ALA A 120 14.66 -10.42 0.70
CA ALA A 120 15.55 -9.92 1.75
C ALA A 120 16.11 -11.03 2.64
N ALA A 121 15.37 -12.14 2.83
CA ALA A 121 15.84 -13.31 3.55
C ALA A 121 17.04 -13.98 2.84
N LEU A 122 17.14 -13.90 1.50
CA LEU A 122 18.30 -14.39 0.75
C LEU A 122 19.57 -13.57 1.05
N ASP A 123 19.40 -12.30 1.41
CA ASP A 123 20.48 -11.41 1.87
C ASP A 123 20.74 -11.52 3.38
N GLY A 124 20.10 -12.47 4.08
CA GLY A 124 20.24 -12.73 5.51
C GLY A 124 19.47 -11.75 6.43
N ILE A 125 18.59 -10.93 5.89
CA ILE A 125 17.79 -10.00 6.69
C ILE A 125 16.52 -10.72 7.16
N LYS A 126 16.30 -10.80 8.48
CA LYS A 126 15.07 -11.35 9.04
C LYS A 126 13.95 -10.34 8.90
N THR A 127 12.85 -10.74 8.28
CA THR A 127 11.66 -9.92 8.12
C THR A 127 10.44 -10.58 8.75
N ASP A 128 9.46 -9.77 9.12
CA ASP A 128 8.10 -10.18 9.46
C ASP A 128 7.15 -9.06 9.01
N TYR A 129 5.83 -9.31 9.02
CA TYR A 129 4.87 -8.30 8.58
C TYR A 129 3.57 -8.33 9.39
N VAL A 130 2.85 -7.22 9.32
CA VAL A 130 1.47 -7.07 9.78
C VAL A 130 0.63 -6.40 8.69
N VAL A 131 -0.66 -6.75 8.62
CA VAL A 131 -1.59 -6.22 7.62
C VAL A 131 -2.66 -5.37 8.29
N VAL A 132 -2.74 -4.09 7.93
CA VAL A 132 -3.69 -3.13 8.49
C VAL A 132 -5.02 -3.20 7.77
N LYS A 133 -6.12 -3.33 8.54
CA LYS A 133 -7.50 -3.57 8.07
C LYS A 133 -8.50 -2.72 8.86
N ASP A 134 -8.27 -1.42 8.93
CA ASP A 134 -9.00 -0.51 9.84
C ASP A 134 -10.31 0.04 9.27
N ASP A 135 -10.54 -0.07 7.95
CA ASP A 135 -11.75 0.45 7.29
C ASP A 135 -13.00 -0.37 7.63
N VAL A 136 -13.97 0.25 8.29
CA VAL A 136 -15.24 -0.40 8.65
C VAL A 136 -16.34 -0.24 7.58
N ALA A 137 -16.05 0.43 6.48
CA ALA A 137 -17.01 0.58 5.38
C ALA A 137 -17.25 -0.76 4.64
N VAL A 138 -16.23 -1.61 4.54
CA VAL A 138 -16.24 -2.83 3.74
C VAL A 138 -16.09 -4.03 4.67
N GLU A 139 -17.12 -4.90 4.72
CA GLU A 139 -17.08 -6.15 5.49
C GLU A 139 -16.44 -7.29 4.69
N ASP A 140 -16.85 -7.41 3.41
CA ASP A 140 -16.23 -8.29 2.41
C ASP A 140 -16.18 -7.55 1.08
N SER A 141 -14.99 -7.23 0.60
CA SER A 141 -14.83 -6.63 -0.72
C SER A 141 -14.69 -7.72 -1.77
N THR A 142 -15.49 -7.69 -2.81
CA THR A 142 -15.39 -8.59 -3.96
C THR A 142 -14.03 -8.47 -4.69
N TYR A 143 -13.27 -7.41 -4.40
CA TYR A 143 -12.05 -7.01 -5.13
C TYR A 143 -10.81 -6.85 -4.26
N SER A 144 -10.93 -6.95 -2.93
CA SER A 144 -9.83 -7.10 -1.98
C SER A 144 -10.23 -8.12 -0.93
N THR A 145 -9.31 -8.94 -0.46
CA THR A 145 -9.54 -9.92 0.60
C THR A 145 -9.79 -9.21 1.93
N GLY A 146 -11.05 -8.82 2.20
CA GLY A 146 -11.46 -8.18 3.43
C GLY A 146 -11.34 -6.65 3.45
N ARG A 147 -11.27 -6.08 4.64
CA ARG A 147 -11.27 -4.63 4.89
C ARG A 147 -10.01 -3.95 4.38
N ARG A 148 -10.15 -2.76 3.80
CA ARG A 148 -9.03 -1.92 3.36
C ARG A 148 -8.23 -1.38 4.56
N GLY A 149 -6.94 -1.10 4.34
CA GLY A 149 -6.09 -0.34 5.27
C GLY A 149 -6.08 1.14 4.87
N ILE A 150 -6.55 2.02 5.77
CA ILE A 150 -6.65 3.47 5.53
C ILE A 150 -5.98 4.27 6.66
N ALA A 151 -6.53 5.39 7.12
CA ALA A 151 -5.87 6.33 8.02
C ALA A 151 -5.43 5.75 9.37
N GLY A 152 -6.06 4.69 9.87
CA GLY A 152 -5.64 4.01 11.09
C GLY A 152 -4.22 3.42 11.03
N THR A 153 -3.71 3.19 9.83
CA THR A 153 -2.31 2.80 9.57
C THR A 153 -1.30 3.74 10.25
N VAL A 154 -1.62 5.03 10.36
CA VAL A 154 -0.76 6.03 11.02
C VAL A 154 -0.56 5.73 12.50
N PHE A 155 -1.61 5.28 13.20
CA PHE A 155 -1.48 4.82 14.58
C PHE A 155 -0.62 3.56 14.68
N VAL A 156 -0.72 2.64 13.74
CA VAL A 156 0.13 1.43 13.71
C VAL A 156 1.60 1.83 13.54
N HIS A 157 1.92 2.79 12.65
CA HIS A 157 3.28 3.32 12.51
C HIS A 157 3.80 3.92 13.82
N LYS A 158 2.97 4.73 14.48
CA LYS A 158 3.34 5.41 15.73
C LYS A 158 3.58 4.42 16.87
N ILE A 159 2.68 3.49 17.08
CA ILE A 159 2.74 2.53 18.18
C ILE A 159 3.90 1.53 17.98
N ALA A 160 4.01 0.94 16.79
CA ALA A 160 5.11 0.03 16.45
C ALA A 160 6.48 0.74 16.49
N GLY A 161 6.54 1.99 15.99
CA GLY A 161 7.75 2.82 16.02
C GLY A 161 8.23 3.10 17.44
N ALA A 162 7.32 3.43 18.33
CA ALA A 162 7.61 3.61 19.74
C ALA A 162 8.10 2.31 20.40
N ALA A 163 7.39 1.20 20.16
CA ALA A 163 7.78 -0.11 20.71
C ALA A 163 9.19 -0.54 20.27
N ALA A 164 9.53 -0.32 19.01
CA ALA A 164 10.88 -0.58 18.48
C ALA A 164 11.94 0.35 19.09
N GLU A 165 11.64 1.64 19.29
CA GLU A 165 12.55 2.58 19.96
C GLU A 165 12.77 2.24 21.44
N MET A 166 11.77 1.68 22.12
CA MET A 166 11.87 1.16 23.49
C MET A 166 12.73 -0.11 23.58
N GLY A 167 13.18 -0.68 22.44
CA GLY A 167 14.08 -1.84 22.39
C GLY A 167 13.37 -3.19 22.44
N LYS A 168 12.06 -3.24 22.15
CA LYS A 168 11.33 -4.50 22.00
C LYS A 168 11.88 -5.31 20.81
N SER A 169 11.89 -6.63 20.94
CA SER A 169 12.28 -7.58 19.88
C SER A 169 11.27 -7.60 18.72
N LEU A 170 11.65 -8.15 17.56
CA LEU A 170 10.78 -8.24 16.39
C LEU A 170 9.43 -8.90 16.68
N PRO A 171 9.32 -10.05 17.38
CA PRO A 171 8.03 -10.61 17.76
C PRO A 171 7.21 -9.70 18.69
N GLU A 172 7.85 -9.00 19.64
CA GLU A 172 7.14 -8.09 20.55
C GLU A 172 6.63 -6.83 19.82
N VAL A 173 7.42 -6.26 18.90
CA VAL A 173 6.98 -5.13 18.08
C VAL A 173 5.81 -5.55 17.19
N LYS A 174 5.86 -6.75 16.59
CA LYS A 174 4.77 -7.32 15.83
C LYS A 174 3.51 -7.48 16.69
N ALA A 175 3.61 -8.07 17.87
CA ALA A 175 2.47 -8.27 18.77
C ALA A 175 1.80 -6.94 19.17
N VAL A 176 2.58 -5.89 19.44
CA VAL A 176 2.03 -4.54 19.75
C VAL A 176 1.38 -3.92 18.51
N ALA A 177 1.94 -4.12 17.31
CA ALA A 177 1.33 -3.67 16.06
C ALA A 177 0.00 -4.41 15.78
N GLU A 178 -0.04 -5.72 15.94
CA GLU A 178 -1.27 -6.55 15.80
C GLU A 178 -2.34 -6.13 16.82
N LYS A 179 -1.95 -5.87 18.07
CA LYS A 179 -2.83 -5.34 19.10
C LYS A 179 -3.42 -3.97 18.69
N THR A 180 -2.61 -3.11 18.09
CA THR A 180 -3.08 -1.81 17.57
C THR A 180 -4.09 -2.02 16.44
N ILE A 181 -3.81 -2.93 15.49
CA ILE A 181 -4.70 -3.27 14.37
C ILE A 181 -6.04 -3.83 14.88
N ALA A 182 -6.01 -4.66 15.90
CA ALA A 182 -7.22 -5.20 16.52
C ALA A 182 -8.12 -4.10 17.12
N ASN A 183 -7.53 -3.01 17.62
CA ASN A 183 -8.21 -1.96 18.37
C ASN A 183 -8.45 -0.64 17.59
N VAL A 184 -8.01 -0.54 16.34
CA VAL A 184 -8.18 0.66 15.50
C VAL A 184 -9.30 0.47 14.48
N ARG A 185 -10.16 1.47 14.31
CA ARG A 185 -11.21 1.49 13.29
C ARG A 185 -11.32 2.87 12.69
N THR A 186 -11.56 2.88 11.39
CA THR A 186 -11.69 4.11 10.59
C THR A 186 -12.91 4.04 9.71
N MET A 187 -13.57 5.17 9.53
CA MET A 187 -14.65 5.36 8.58
C MET A 187 -14.49 6.71 7.88
N GLY A 188 -14.58 6.72 6.55
CA GLY A 188 -14.42 7.92 5.74
C GLY A 188 -15.65 8.28 4.92
N MET A 189 -15.59 9.47 4.30
CA MET A 189 -16.56 9.97 3.32
C MET A 189 -15.88 10.92 2.34
N ALA A 190 -16.42 11.02 1.12
CA ALA A 190 -15.94 11.96 0.10
C ALA A 190 -17.06 12.89 -0.38
N MET A 191 -16.67 14.13 -0.71
CA MET A 191 -17.52 15.18 -1.29
C MET A 191 -17.15 15.51 -2.72
N SER A 192 -15.94 15.15 -3.17
CA SER A 192 -15.50 15.29 -4.56
C SER A 192 -14.44 14.26 -4.92
N PRO A 193 -14.31 13.89 -6.21
CA PRO A 193 -13.21 13.04 -6.65
C PRO A 193 -11.85 13.77 -6.62
N CYS A 194 -10.76 12.99 -6.64
CA CYS A 194 -9.43 13.49 -6.99
C CYS A 194 -9.15 13.32 -8.49
N ILE A 195 -8.08 13.95 -8.96
CA ILE A 195 -7.62 13.86 -10.36
C ILE A 195 -6.19 13.33 -10.38
N LEU A 196 -6.00 12.13 -10.93
CA LEU A 196 -4.67 11.54 -11.07
C LEU A 196 -3.83 12.34 -12.08
N PRO A 197 -2.56 12.67 -11.75
CA PRO A 197 -1.69 13.47 -12.62
C PRO A 197 -1.51 12.90 -14.02
N GLY A 198 -1.40 11.58 -14.16
CA GLY A 198 -1.21 10.92 -15.46
C GLY A 198 -2.48 10.82 -16.30
N VAL A 199 -3.67 10.75 -15.66
CA VAL A 199 -4.96 10.58 -16.32
C VAL A 199 -5.61 11.93 -16.65
N GLY A 200 -5.51 12.90 -15.74
CA GLY A 200 -6.03 14.27 -15.94
C GLY A 200 -7.57 14.38 -15.90
N LYS A 201 -8.28 13.31 -15.57
CA LYS A 201 -9.74 13.23 -15.40
C LYS A 201 -10.08 12.72 -14.00
N PRO A 202 -11.24 13.09 -13.43
CA PRO A 202 -11.72 12.51 -12.16
C PRO A 202 -12.01 11.01 -12.31
N GLY A 203 -11.69 10.22 -11.27
CA GLY A 203 -11.92 8.77 -11.25
C GLY A 203 -13.39 8.38 -11.10
N PHE A 204 -14.20 9.25 -10.48
CA PHE A 204 -15.65 9.08 -10.32
C PHE A 204 -16.36 10.43 -10.39
N THR A 205 -17.68 10.44 -10.33
CA THR A 205 -18.50 11.67 -10.31
C THR A 205 -19.51 11.63 -9.18
N LEU A 206 -19.71 12.77 -8.51
CA LEU A 206 -20.79 13.03 -7.56
C LEU A 206 -21.62 14.22 -8.08
N ALA A 207 -22.90 14.25 -7.77
CA ALA A 207 -23.72 15.46 -7.98
C ALA A 207 -23.25 16.58 -7.03
N GLU A 208 -23.65 17.83 -7.30
CA GLU A 208 -23.17 19.01 -6.55
C GLU A 208 -23.55 18.97 -5.07
N ASP A 209 -24.66 18.32 -4.74
CA ASP A 209 -25.19 18.16 -3.39
C ASP A 209 -25.05 16.71 -2.84
N GLU A 210 -24.26 15.86 -3.50
CA GLU A 210 -24.09 14.46 -3.13
C GLU A 210 -22.75 14.20 -2.45
N ILE A 211 -22.78 13.30 -1.46
CA ILE A 211 -21.59 12.76 -0.79
C ILE A 211 -21.59 11.23 -0.87
N GLU A 212 -20.42 10.62 -0.76
CA GLU A 212 -20.29 9.17 -0.71
C GLU A 212 -19.69 8.74 0.63
N ILE A 213 -20.46 7.97 1.40
CA ILE A 213 -20.06 7.42 2.70
C ILE A 213 -19.28 6.13 2.50
N GLY A 214 -18.11 6.00 3.17
CA GLY A 214 -17.26 4.81 3.09
C GLY A 214 -16.33 4.78 1.88
N MET A 215 -16.10 5.91 1.22
CA MET A 215 -15.16 6.04 0.11
C MET A 215 -13.74 5.61 0.52
N GLY A 216 -13.09 4.82 -0.35
CA GLY A 216 -11.69 4.43 -0.19
C GLY A 216 -10.70 5.55 -0.55
N ILE A 217 -9.44 5.36 -0.16
CA ILE A 217 -8.39 6.38 -0.36
C ILE A 217 -7.87 6.47 -1.80
N HIS A 218 -8.22 5.51 -2.68
CA HIS A 218 -7.94 5.58 -4.12
C HIS A 218 -9.19 5.97 -4.93
N GLY A 219 -10.32 6.28 -4.25
CA GLY A 219 -11.60 6.55 -4.90
C GLY A 219 -12.43 5.29 -5.13
N GLU A 220 -12.12 4.18 -4.45
CA GLU A 220 -12.93 2.96 -4.49
C GLU A 220 -14.32 3.25 -3.91
N PRO A 221 -15.38 2.71 -4.55
CA PRO A 221 -16.75 2.98 -4.12
C PRO A 221 -16.98 2.74 -2.63
N GLY A 222 -17.77 3.63 -2.04
CA GLY A 222 -18.25 3.51 -0.67
C GLY A 222 -19.45 2.58 -0.54
N ILE A 223 -20.19 2.75 0.55
CA ILE A 223 -21.37 1.93 0.86
C ILE A 223 -22.69 2.61 0.48
N ASN A 224 -22.69 3.94 0.38
CA ASN A 224 -23.91 4.70 0.13
C ASN A 224 -23.60 6.11 -0.39
N ARG A 225 -24.38 6.55 -1.40
CA ARG A 225 -24.44 7.94 -1.86
C ARG A 225 -25.70 8.59 -1.30
N GLU A 226 -25.55 9.80 -0.81
CA GLU A 226 -26.65 10.54 -0.20
C GLU A 226 -26.43 12.06 -0.33
N PRO A 227 -27.50 12.89 -0.18
CA PRO A 227 -27.33 14.33 -0.13
C PRO A 227 -26.44 14.78 1.02
N ILE A 228 -25.66 15.84 0.82
CA ILE A 228 -24.82 16.41 1.86
C ILE A 228 -25.67 16.78 3.10
N SER A 229 -25.13 16.47 4.27
CA SER A 229 -25.79 16.72 5.55
C SER A 229 -24.88 17.55 6.48
N SER A 230 -25.37 17.91 7.66
CA SER A 230 -24.58 18.68 8.63
C SER A 230 -23.36 17.92 9.12
N ALA A 231 -22.31 18.62 9.59
CA ALA A 231 -21.14 18.00 10.21
C ALA A 231 -21.54 17.07 11.38
N LYS A 232 -22.58 17.41 12.12
CA LYS A 232 -23.15 16.59 13.20
C LYS A 232 -23.70 15.26 12.67
N ASP A 233 -24.45 15.29 11.57
CA ASP A 233 -25.03 14.08 10.98
C ASP A 233 -23.93 13.21 10.37
N ILE A 234 -22.95 13.84 9.71
CA ILE A 234 -21.76 13.13 9.17
C ILE A 234 -20.99 12.46 10.31
N ALA A 235 -20.63 13.19 11.37
CA ALA A 235 -19.94 12.62 12.53
C ALA A 235 -20.71 11.45 13.15
N SER A 236 -22.05 11.61 13.29
CA SER A 236 -22.92 10.56 13.84
C SER A 236 -22.92 9.30 12.99
N LYS A 237 -22.94 9.42 11.66
CA LYS A 237 -22.89 8.28 10.73
C LYS A 237 -21.54 7.57 10.78
N LEU A 238 -20.42 8.31 10.69
CA LEU A 238 -19.08 7.75 10.73
C LEU A 238 -18.82 7.02 12.05
N LEU A 239 -19.08 7.70 13.18
CA LEU A 239 -18.90 7.09 14.50
C LEU A 239 -19.90 5.95 14.76
N GLY A 240 -21.13 6.03 14.25
CA GLY A 240 -22.11 4.96 14.36
C GLY A 240 -21.59 3.64 13.77
N LYS A 241 -20.93 3.67 12.62
CA LYS A 241 -20.30 2.51 11.99
C LYS A 241 -19.09 2.01 12.79
N ILE A 242 -18.24 2.91 13.27
CA ILE A 242 -17.08 2.58 14.10
C ILE A 242 -17.55 1.90 15.41
N PHE A 243 -18.52 2.46 16.11
CA PHE A 243 -19.02 1.88 17.35
C PHE A 243 -19.73 0.53 17.16
N ALA A 244 -20.33 0.28 16.01
CA ALA A 244 -20.95 -1.01 15.71
C ALA A 244 -19.91 -2.13 15.52
N ASP A 245 -18.66 -1.76 15.23
CA ASP A 245 -17.55 -2.70 14.96
C ASP A 245 -16.49 -2.71 16.08
N THR A 246 -16.76 -2.11 17.21
CA THR A 246 -15.80 -2.02 18.31
C THR A 246 -16.47 -2.37 19.64
N ASP A 247 -15.66 -2.73 20.63
CA ASP A 247 -16.05 -2.87 22.04
C ASP A 247 -15.73 -1.59 22.85
N ILE A 248 -15.81 -0.41 22.21
CA ILE A 248 -15.71 0.90 22.88
C ILE A 248 -17.03 1.18 23.59
N PHE A 249 -16.98 1.34 24.90
CA PHE A 249 -18.12 1.56 25.78
C PHE A 249 -17.84 2.70 26.77
N GLU A 250 -18.80 3.05 27.60
CA GLU A 250 -18.65 4.05 28.66
C GLU A 250 -17.44 3.75 29.55
N GLY A 251 -16.58 4.75 29.77
CA GLY A 251 -15.33 4.63 30.51
C GLY A 251 -14.11 4.24 29.64
N SER A 252 -14.30 3.83 28.39
CA SER A 252 -13.17 3.58 27.47
C SER A 252 -12.38 4.86 27.20
N GLU A 253 -11.06 4.73 27.02
CA GLU A 253 -10.19 5.79 26.53
C GLU A 253 -9.77 5.49 25.08
N VAL A 254 -9.80 6.53 24.24
CA VAL A 254 -9.47 6.39 22.81
C VAL A 254 -8.49 7.48 22.34
N ALA A 255 -7.62 7.14 21.38
CA ALA A 255 -7.01 8.16 20.52
C ALA A 255 -7.97 8.44 19.36
N VAL A 256 -8.09 9.70 19.00
CA VAL A 256 -8.96 10.18 17.92
C VAL A 256 -8.09 10.78 16.81
N MET A 257 -8.37 10.44 15.56
CA MET A 257 -7.81 11.13 14.40
C MET A 257 -8.96 11.58 13.50
N VAL A 258 -9.05 12.88 13.26
CA VAL A 258 -9.90 13.48 12.21
C VAL A 258 -8.98 13.85 11.05
N ASN A 259 -9.08 13.06 10.00
CA ASN A 259 -8.18 13.10 8.86
C ASN A 259 -8.88 13.68 7.64
N GLY A 260 -8.29 14.71 7.01
CA GLY A 260 -8.72 15.22 5.72
C GLY A 260 -8.17 14.40 4.57
N LEU A 261 -8.93 14.31 3.47
CA LEU A 261 -8.50 13.59 2.28
C LEU A 261 -7.69 14.47 1.28
N GLY A 262 -7.30 15.67 1.71
CA GLY A 262 -6.44 16.59 0.96
C GLY A 262 -7.14 17.87 0.48
N GLY A 263 -8.39 17.79 0.05
CA GLY A 263 -9.17 18.93 -0.43
C GLY A 263 -10.03 19.63 0.63
N THR A 264 -10.17 19.07 1.83
CA THR A 264 -11.00 19.64 2.90
C THR A 264 -10.21 20.65 3.74
N PRO A 265 -10.69 21.89 3.91
CA PRO A 265 -10.02 22.88 4.73
C PRO A 265 -9.92 22.47 6.21
N LEU A 266 -8.82 22.88 6.85
CA LEU A 266 -8.57 22.56 8.26
C LEU A 266 -9.70 23.09 9.18
N MET A 267 -10.33 24.20 8.85
CA MET A 267 -11.48 24.74 9.57
C MET A 267 -12.64 23.73 9.62
N GLU A 268 -12.96 23.09 8.51
CA GLU A 268 -14.03 22.08 8.43
C GLU A 268 -13.67 20.82 9.21
N LEU A 269 -12.39 20.39 9.18
CA LEU A 269 -11.91 19.28 10.01
C LEU A 269 -12.06 19.57 11.51
N TYR A 270 -11.83 20.81 11.96
CA TYR A 270 -12.07 21.19 13.35
C TYR A 270 -13.56 21.25 13.70
N ILE A 271 -14.44 21.64 12.76
CA ILE A 271 -15.90 21.56 12.96
C ILE A 271 -16.32 20.10 13.13
N LEU A 272 -15.84 19.22 12.24
CA LEU A 272 -16.10 17.77 12.35
C LEU A 272 -15.56 17.20 13.67
N ASN A 273 -14.34 17.59 14.08
CA ASN A 273 -13.78 17.18 15.36
C ASN A 273 -14.63 17.61 16.56
N ASN A 274 -15.19 18.83 16.54
CA ASN A 274 -16.06 19.30 17.61
C ASN A 274 -17.28 18.39 17.79
N GLU A 275 -17.92 17.97 16.69
CA GLU A 275 -19.04 17.02 16.73
C GLU A 275 -18.62 15.63 17.19
N VAL A 276 -17.44 15.16 16.75
CA VAL A 276 -16.84 13.88 17.20
C VAL A 276 -16.65 13.90 18.72
N GLN A 277 -16.07 14.97 19.29
CA GLN A 277 -15.84 15.08 20.73
C GLN A 277 -17.15 15.09 21.51
N GLN A 278 -18.18 15.86 21.07
CA GLN A 278 -19.49 15.86 21.70
C GLN A 278 -20.16 14.49 21.73
N ILE A 279 -20.03 13.70 20.65
CA ILE A 279 -20.58 12.35 20.59
C ILE A 279 -19.83 11.40 21.54
N LEU A 280 -18.50 11.50 21.64
CA LEU A 280 -17.70 10.73 22.58
C LEU A 280 -18.06 11.06 24.03
N GLU A 281 -18.15 12.35 24.36
CA GLU A 281 -18.55 12.83 25.70
C GLU A 281 -19.95 12.32 26.08
N ALA A 282 -20.93 12.42 25.17
CA ALA A 282 -22.30 11.94 25.39
C ALA A 282 -22.37 10.42 25.61
N ARG A 283 -21.37 9.66 25.13
CA ARG A 283 -21.24 8.21 25.35
C ARG A 283 -20.36 7.84 26.55
N GLY A 284 -19.85 8.83 27.28
CA GLY A 284 -18.90 8.58 28.37
C GLY A 284 -17.55 8.00 27.93
N VAL A 285 -17.16 8.20 26.66
CA VAL A 285 -15.88 7.78 26.10
C VAL A 285 -14.90 8.94 26.18
N LYS A 286 -13.72 8.69 26.75
CA LYS A 286 -12.71 9.73 26.97
C LYS A 286 -11.74 9.79 25.77
N ALA A 287 -11.68 10.93 25.10
CA ALA A 287 -10.63 11.21 24.14
C ALA A 287 -9.31 11.51 24.88
N TYR A 288 -8.39 10.53 24.88
CA TYR A 288 -7.09 10.64 25.52
C TYR A 288 -6.15 11.59 24.76
N LYS A 289 -6.10 11.44 23.44
CA LYS A 289 -5.31 12.28 22.54
C LYS A 289 -6.03 12.43 21.20
N THR A 290 -6.04 13.64 20.66
CA THR A 290 -6.75 13.96 19.41
C THR A 290 -5.77 14.55 18.39
N PHE A 291 -5.88 14.09 17.16
CA PHE A 291 -5.13 14.55 16.00
C PHE A 291 -6.11 15.05 14.93
N VAL A 292 -5.90 16.26 14.42
CA VAL A 292 -6.75 16.88 13.38
C VAL A 292 -5.84 17.41 12.27
N GLY A 293 -6.05 16.98 11.03
CA GLY A 293 -5.24 17.44 9.90
C GLY A 293 -5.25 16.43 8.75
N ASN A 294 -4.34 16.59 7.82
CA ASN A 294 -4.10 15.64 6.73
C ASN A 294 -3.03 14.63 7.15
N TYR A 295 -3.41 13.36 7.32
CA TYR A 295 -2.52 12.27 7.74
C TYR A 295 -2.43 11.16 6.70
N MET A 296 -3.53 10.85 6.04
CA MET A 296 -3.58 9.93 4.89
C MET A 296 -4.62 10.47 3.92
N THR A 297 -4.14 11.08 2.84
CA THR A 297 -4.96 11.80 1.88
C THR A 297 -5.29 10.94 0.65
N SER A 298 -6.01 11.52 -0.28
CA SER A 298 -6.28 11.01 -1.62
C SER A 298 -6.11 12.16 -2.61
N LEU A 299 -4.85 12.59 -2.78
CA LEU A 299 -4.51 13.79 -3.56
C LEU A 299 -5.30 15.02 -3.07
N GLU A 300 -6.13 15.63 -3.94
CA GLU A 300 -7.01 16.77 -3.61
C GLU A 300 -8.48 16.39 -3.38
N MET A 301 -8.79 15.13 -3.07
CA MET A 301 -10.16 14.71 -2.76
C MET A 301 -10.71 15.53 -1.59
N ALA A 302 -11.87 16.17 -1.79
CA ALA A 302 -12.59 16.76 -0.68
C ALA A 302 -13.33 15.66 0.07
N GLY A 303 -13.07 15.55 1.36
CA GLY A 303 -13.62 14.51 2.23
C GLY A 303 -12.85 14.42 3.53
N ALA A 304 -13.30 13.54 4.40
CA ALA A 304 -12.68 13.31 5.70
C ALA A 304 -12.89 11.87 6.17
N SER A 305 -12.05 11.44 7.11
CA SER A 305 -12.24 10.18 7.85
C SER A 305 -12.06 10.42 9.35
N VAL A 306 -12.73 9.59 10.15
CA VAL A 306 -12.58 9.54 11.61
C VAL A 306 -12.00 8.19 11.96
N THR A 307 -10.93 8.19 12.76
CA THR A 307 -10.30 6.99 13.30
C THR A 307 -10.39 7.02 14.81
N LEU A 308 -10.80 5.91 15.41
CA LEU A 308 -10.70 5.65 16.83
C LEU A 308 -9.75 4.49 17.10
N LEU A 309 -8.79 4.68 18.01
CA LEU A 309 -7.95 3.62 18.57
C LEU A 309 -8.31 3.46 20.03
N LYS A 310 -8.89 2.32 20.42
CA LYS A 310 -9.10 1.97 21.84
C LYS A 310 -7.76 1.76 22.53
N LEU A 311 -7.56 2.39 23.68
CA LEU A 311 -6.30 2.42 24.37
C LEU A 311 -6.33 1.58 25.65
N ASP A 312 -5.23 0.89 25.89
CA ASP A 312 -4.79 0.42 27.19
C ASP A 312 -3.48 1.11 27.60
N ASP A 313 -2.92 0.75 28.74
CA ASP A 313 -1.73 1.42 29.27
C ASP A 313 -0.49 1.23 28.38
N GLU A 314 -0.33 0.07 27.71
CA GLU A 314 0.76 -0.18 26.77
C GLU A 314 0.63 0.69 25.52
N LEU A 315 -0.56 0.76 24.93
CA LEU A 315 -0.80 1.60 23.75
C LEU A 315 -0.67 3.08 24.08
N LYS A 316 -1.10 3.53 25.28
CA LYS A 316 -0.88 4.90 25.75
C LYS A 316 0.62 5.23 25.87
N ALA A 317 1.40 4.35 26.52
CA ALA A 317 2.83 4.54 26.66
C ALA A 317 3.52 4.67 25.30
N CYS A 318 3.12 3.83 24.31
CA CYS A 318 3.64 3.92 22.95
C CYS A 318 3.14 5.20 22.21
N LEU A 319 1.90 5.61 22.44
CA LEU A 319 1.33 6.82 21.82
C LEU A 319 2.02 8.09 22.34
N ASP A 320 2.38 8.11 23.61
CA ASP A 320 3.06 9.24 24.27
C ASP A 320 4.57 9.27 24.03
N TYR A 321 5.15 8.16 23.58
CA TYR A 321 6.57 8.12 23.27
C TYR A 321 6.92 9.17 22.21
N PRO A 322 8.05 9.92 22.36
CA PRO A 322 8.43 10.97 21.42
C PRO A 322 8.55 10.48 19.98
N SER A 323 8.08 11.29 19.04
CA SER A 323 8.31 11.05 17.61
C SER A 323 8.80 12.31 16.90
N GLU A 324 9.74 12.12 15.96
CA GLU A 324 10.45 13.18 15.25
C GLU A 324 10.43 12.89 13.74
N ALA A 325 9.26 12.57 13.19
CA ALA A 325 9.06 12.45 11.74
C ALA A 325 8.60 13.80 11.15
N PRO A 326 8.87 14.09 9.87
CA PRO A 326 8.48 15.36 9.24
C PRO A 326 7.01 15.74 9.43
N ALA A 327 6.09 14.78 9.34
CA ALA A 327 4.66 15.02 9.41
C ALA A 327 3.98 14.47 10.67
N PHE A 328 4.72 13.88 11.62
CA PHE A 328 4.14 13.38 12.86
C PHE A 328 5.10 13.56 14.03
N GLN A 329 4.83 14.58 14.82
CA GLN A 329 5.65 14.94 15.96
C GLN A 329 4.85 14.82 17.25
N VAL A 330 5.37 14.06 18.19
CA VAL A 330 4.90 13.97 19.58
C VAL A 330 6.03 14.42 20.47
N ALA A 331 5.83 15.54 21.16
CA ALA A 331 6.80 16.02 22.15
C ALA A 331 6.89 14.99 23.30
N GLY A 332 8.11 14.64 23.71
CA GLY A 332 8.30 13.81 24.89
C GLY A 332 7.81 14.54 26.13
N ALA A 333 7.07 13.86 27.00
CA ALA A 333 6.93 14.31 28.37
C ALA A 333 8.33 14.35 29.00
N ALA A 334 8.65 15.40 29.74
CA ALA A 334 9.89 15.45 30.49
C ALA A 334 9.96 14.19 31.38
N ILE A 335 10.94 13.31 31.12
CA ILE A 335 11.04 12.04 31.83
C ILE A 335 11.53 12.34 33.27
N GLY A 336 10.57 12.31 34.17
CA GLY A 336 10.83 12.31 35.62
C GLY A 336 9.88 11.29 36.24
N GLY A 337 10.36 10.05 36.44
CA GLY A 337 9.60 9.01 37.14
C GLY A 337 10.02 7.60 36.74
N GLU A 338 10.53 6.87 37.72
CA GLU A 338 11.03 5.48 37.63
C GLU A 338 9.93 4.54 37.11
N THR A 339 10.29 3.63 36.19
CA THR A 339 9.41 2.59 35.66
C THR A 339 9.52 1.33 36.50
N ALA A 340 8.41 0.85 37.04
CA ALA A 340 8.27 -0.48 37.61
C ALA A 340 8.15 -1.54 36.48
N ALA A 341 8.79 -2.68 36.68
CA ALA A 341 8.80 -3.82 35.75
C ALA A 341 7.45 -4.50 35.66
N ALA A 342 7.04 -4.87 34.48
CA ALA A 342 5.82 -5.65 34.22
C ALA A 342 6.14 -7.17 34.18
N GLU A 343 5.33 -7.95 34.86
CA GLU A 343 5.36 -9.40 34.86
C GLU A 343 4.73 -9.98 33.59
N THR A 344 5.31 -11.09 33.10
CA THR A 344 4.88 -11.81 31.90
C THR A 344 3.71 -12.75 32.20
N VAL A 345 2.69 -12.73 31.33
CA VAL A 345 1.62 -13.74 31.32
C VAL A 345 1.59 -14.39 29.93
N GLU A 346 1.71 -15.71 29.90
CA GLU A 346 1.61 -16.55 28.71
C GLU A 346 0.14 -16.68 28.24
N ALA A 347 -0.10 -16.65 26.92
CA ALA A 347 -1.40 -16.93 26.31
C ALA A 347 -1.31 -18.10 25.32
N PRO A 348 -2.36 -18.91 25.19
CA PRO A 348 -2.32 -20.17 24.49
C PRO A 348 -2.50 -20.05 22.96
N VAL A 349 -1.86 -21.00 22.26
CA VAL A 349 -1.89 -21.19 20.81
C VAL A 349 -3.20 -21.87 20.39
N HIS A 350 -3.87 -21.38 19.37
CA HIS A 350 -4.91 -22.10 18.66
C HIS A 350 -4.50 -22.33 17.19
N ASP A 351 -4.49 -23.61 16.82
CA ASP A 351 -4.33 -24.10 15.46
C ASP A 351 -5.58 -23.82 14.61
N VAL A 352 -5.37 -23.30 13.39
CA VAL A 352 -6.42 -23.23 12.37
C VAL A 352 -5.98 -24.11 11.19
N GLN A 353 -6.77 -25.12 10.93
CA GLN A 353 -6.65 -26.00 9.77
C GLN A 353 -7.18 -25.31 8.51
N SER A 354 -6.42 -25.44 7.42
CA SER A 354 -6.81 -25.01 6.08
C SER A 354 -7.46 -26.17 5.32
N ASP A 355 -8.64 -25.93 4.77
CA ASP A 355 -9.30 -26.85 3.83
C ASP A 355 -8.93 -26.47 2.38
N ASP A 356 -8.10 -27.30 1.77
CA ASP A 356 -7.76 -27.23 0.35
C ASP A 356 -8.72 -28.10 -0.47
N ALA A 357 -9.46 -27.50 -1.41
CA ALA A 357 -10.19 -28.20 -2.45
C ALA A 357 -9.36 -28.22 -3.75
N PRO A 358 -9.22 -29.38 -4.41
CA PRO A 358 -8.34 -29.48 -5.58
C PRO A 358 -9.00 -28.93 -6.86
N VAL A 359 -8.28 -28.05 -7.54
CA VAL A 359 -8.63 -27.56 -8.88
C VAL A 359 -8.18 -28.58 -9.92
N GLN A 360 -9.11 -28.99 -10.80
CA GLN A 360 -8.84 -29.94 -11.88
C GLN A 360 -7.88 -29.36 -12.92
N ALA A 361 -6.82 -30.13 -13.21
CA ALA A 361 -5.87 -29.82 -14.26
C ALA A 361 -6.52 -29.94 -15.66
N ALA A 362 -6.23 -28.99 -16.54
CA ALA A 362 -6.64 -29.02 -17.95
C ALA A 362 -5.94 -30.18 -18.68
N ALA A 363 -6.67 -30.79 -19.65
CA ALA A 363 -6.17 -31.92 -20.42
C ALA A 363 -4.96 -31.54 -21.30
N PRO A 364 -3.98 -32.43 -21.48
CA PRO A 364 -2.78 -32.12 -22.25
C PRO A 364 -3.07 -31.95 -23.73
N CYS A 365 -2.42 -30.97 -24.34
CA CYS A 365 -2.48 -30.68 -25.76
C CYS A 365 -1.91 -31.86 -26.59
N GLY A 366 -2.61 -32.27 -27.64
CA GLY A 366 -2.30 -33.46 -28.44
C GLY A 366 -0.89 -33.49 -29.07
N ASP A 367 -0.42 -34.66 -29.38
CA ASP A 367 0.99 -35.06 -29.59
C ASP A 367 1.56 -34.91 -31.03
N GLU A 368 0.94 -34.16 -31.94
CA GLU A 368 1.47 -34.05 -33.31
C GLU A 368 1.72 -32.60 -33.73
N ASP A 369 3.00 -32.24 -33.84
CA ASP A 369 3.53 -30.99 -34.39
C ASP A 369 3.66 -31.14 -35.92
N THR A 370 2.56 -30.89 -36.65
CA THR A 370 2.49 -31.15 -38.11
C THR A 370 2.81 -29.94 -39.00
N THR A 371 3.10 -28.75 -38.41
CA THR A 371 3.51 -27.54 -39.16
C THR A 371 4.84 -27.02 -38.66
N PRO A 372 5.82 -26.74 -39.57
CA PRO A 372 7.09 -26.11 -39.18
C PRO A 372 6.82 -24.63 -38.78
N PHE A 373 6.63 -24.40 -37.50
CA PHE A 373 6.54 -23.05 -36.90
C PHE A 373 7.72 -22.84 -35.99
N THR A 374 8.39 -21.71 -36.15
CA THR A 374 9.47 -21.27 -35.28
C THR A 374 9.22 -19.83 -34.88
N LEU A 375 9.23 -19.55 -33.59
CA LEU A 375 9.10 -18.20 -33.02
C LEU A 375 10.48 -17.73 -32.59
N SER A 376 10.99 -16.72 -33.28
CA SER A 376 12.25 -16.06 -32.93
C SER A 376 12.03 -14.89 -31.95
N ALA A 377 13.14 -14.44 -31.34
CA ALA A 377 13.12 -13.19 -30.53
C ALA A 377 12.65 -11.99 -31.37
N GLN A 378 13.05 -11.89 -32.63
CA GLN A 378 12.65 -10.84 -33.56
C GLN A 378 11.12 -10.79 -33.75
N ASP A 379 10.50 -11.98 -33.95
CA ASP A 379 9.05 -12.07 -34.14
C ASP A 379 8.31 -11.69 -32.87
N TYR A 380 8.79 -12.14 -31.71
CA TYR A 380 8.16 -11.84 -30.43
C TYR A 380 8.28 -10.36 -30.07
N VAL A 381 9.42 -9.73 -30.30
CA VAL A 381 9.59 -8.28 -30.08
C VAL A 381 8.70 -7.46 -31.03
N ASN A 382 8.52 -7.89 -32.27
CA ASN A 382 7.56 -7.25 -33.17
C ASN A 382 6.13 -7.35 -32.63
N TYR A 383 5.75 -8.51 -32.06
CA TYR A 383 4.48 -8.71 -31.39
C TYR A 383 4.30 -7.76 -30.19
N ILE A 384 5.33 -7.62 -29.33
CA ILE A 384 5.32 -6.68 -28.21
C ILE A 384 5.09 -5.24 -28.69
N ASN A 385 5.76 -4.80 -29.75
CA ASN A 385 5.60 -3.44 -30.30
C ASN A 385 4.18 -3.21 -30.85
N ILE A 386 3.57 -4.20 -31.48
CA ILE A 386 2.18 -4.13 -31.94
C ILE A 386 1.22 -4.04 -30.73
N THR A 387 1.48 -4.84 -29.70
CA THR A 387 0.67 -4.85 -28.47
C THR A 387 0.78 -3.51 -27.75
N ALA A 388 1.98 -2.94 -27.61
CA ALA A 388 2.18 -1.61 -27.04
C ALA A 388 1.34 -0.53 -27.73
N LYS A 389 1.34 -0.55 -29.06
CA LYS A 389 0.52 0.38 -29.87
C LYS A 389 -0.98 0.19 -29.58
N LYS A 390 -1.44 -1.07 -29.50
CA LYS A 390 -2.85 -1.38 -29.19
C LYS A 390 -3.28 -0.94 -27.81
N ILE A 391 -2.41 -1.13 -26.80
CA ILE A 391 -2.66 -0.66 -25.44
C ILE A 391 -2.77 0.87 -25.44
N TYR A 392 -1.85 1.56 -26.08
CA TYR A 392 -1.87 3.02 -26.18
C TYR A 392 -3.16 3.54 -26.85
N GLU A 393 -3.56 2.95 -27.97
CA GLU A 393 -4.76 3.34 -28.73
C GLU A 393 -6.08 3.08 -27.98
N ASN A 394 -6.11 2.19 -26.99
CA ASN A 394 -7.30 1.80 -26.25
C ASN A 394 -7.31 2.29 -24.78
N GLY A 395 -6.55 3.35 -24.48
CA GLY A 395 -6.38 3.85 -23.11
C GLY A 395 -7.69 4.19 -22.39
N ASP A 396 -8.59 4.93 -23.04
CA ASP A 396 -9.90 5.30 -22.46
C ASP A 396 -10.75 4.04 -22.16
N TYR A 397 -10.70 3.03 -23.02
CA TYR A 397 -11.45 1.77 -22.83
C TYR A 397 -10.91 0.97 -21.65
N VAL A 398 -9.59 0.75 -21.57
CA VAL A 398 -8.96 0.02 -20.47
C VAL A 398 -9.18 0.73 -19.13
N THR A 399 -9.01 2.07 -19.11
CA THR A 399 -9.30 2.89 -17.93
C THR A 399 -10.77 2.74 -17.49
N SER A 400 -11.72 2.71 -18.43
CA SER A 400 -13.14 2.56 -18.10
C SER A 400 -13.49 1.18 -17.51
N LEU A 401 -12.82 0.14 -17.95
CA LEU A 401 -12.99 -1.21 -17.38
C LEU A 401 -12.47 -1.29 -15.97
N ASP A 402 -11.29 -0.72 -15.73
CA ASP A 402 -10.69 -0.71 -14.40
C ASP A 402 -11.46 0.20 -13.42
N ALA A 403 -11.89 1.38 -13.85
CA ALA A 403 -12.69 2.28 -13.04
C ALA A 403 -14.06 1.69 -12.60
N ALA A 404 -14.55 0.64 -13.25
CA ALA A 404 -15.73 -0.08 -12.82
C ALA A 404 -15.49 -1.03 -11.64
N THR A 405 -14.23 -1.43 -11.40
CA THR A 405 -13.85 -2.45 -10.42
C THR A 405 -12.63 -2.08 -9.58
N GLY A 406 -11.86 -1.06 -10.00
CA GLY A 406 -10.63 -0.57 -9.41
C GLY A 406 -10.56 0.96 -9.36
N ASP A 407 -9.35 1.49 -9.35
CA ASP A 407 -9.06 2.93 -9.22
C ASP A 407 -8.81 3.65 -10.55
N GLY A 408 -8.92 2.95 -11.69
CA GLY A 408 -8.78 3.50 -13.04
C GLY A 408 -7.33 3.76 -13.46
N ASP A 409 -6.33 3.21 -12.78
CA ASP A 409 -4.92 3.42 -13.06
C ASP A 409 -4.28 2.32 -13.94
N HIS A 410 -4.98 1.22 -14.17
CA HIS A 410 -4.47 0.02 -14.83
C HIS A 410 -3.86 0.31 -16.21
N TRP A 411 -4.53 1.15 -17.04
CA TRP A 411 -3.98 1.54 -18.33
C TRP A 411 -2.66 2.31 -18.19
N ALA A 412 -2.58 3.26 -17.27
CA ALA A 412 -1.37 4.06 -17.08
C ALA A 412 -0.16 3.19 -16.69
N ASN A 413 -0.40 2.23 -15.79
CA ASN A 413 0.61 1.29 -15.32
C ASN A 413 1.08 0.33 -16.44
N ILE A 414 0.15 -0.31 -17.16
CA ILE A 414 0.48 -1.20 -18.28
C ILE A 414 1.17 -0.44 -19.40
N ASN A 415 0.66 0.74 -19.79
CA ASN A 415 1.27 1.54 -20.86
C ASN A 415 2.72 1.90 -20.53
N MET A 416 3.00 2.32 -19.29
CA MET A 416 4.38 2.59 -18.83
C MET A 416 5.28 1.36 -18.95
N GLY A 417 4.78 0.17 -18.60
CA GLY A 417 5.50 -1.08 -18.77
C GLY A 417 5.84 -1.34 -20.23
N PHE A 418 4.87 -1.21 -21.13
CA PHE A 418 5.07 -1.45 -22.57
C PHE A 418 5.96 -0.38 -23.22
N GLU A 419 5.93 0.89 -22.81
CA GLU A 419 6.89 1.91 -23.27
C GLU A 419 8.35 1.50 -22.96
N ASN A 420 8.60 0.95 -21.78
CA ASN A 420 9.92 0.45 -21.40
C ASN A 420 10.33 -0.81 -22.21
N LEU A 421 9.38 -1.69 -22.53
CA LEU A 421 9.64 -2.84 -23.42
C LEU A 421 9.97 -2.39 -24.85
N VAL A 422 9.26 -1.40 -25.38
CA VAL A 422 9.55 -0.80 -26.69
C VAL A 422 10.95 -0.18 -26.70
N ALA A 423 11.32 0.55 -25.64
CA ALA A 423 12.65 1.14 -25.50
C ALA A 423 13.78 0.09 -25.46
N ALA A 424 13.50 -1.13 -24.94
CA ALA A 424 14.44 -2.25 -24.88
C ALA A 424 14.41 -3.16 -26.14
N SER A 425 13.59 -2.84 -27.14
CA SER A 425 13.34 -3.70 -28.30
C SER A 425 14.61 -4.10 -29.06
N ASP A 426 15.54 -3.16 -29.32
CA ASP A 426 16.74 -3.44 -30.09
C ASP A 426 17.69 -4.38 -29.33
N GLU A 427 17.79 -4.25 -28.02
CA GLU A 427 18.53 -5.16 -27.16
C GLU A 427 17.89 -6.57 -27.18
N MET A 428 16.58 -6.67 -27.01
CA MET A 428 15.86 -7.94 -26.98
C MET A 428 15.91 -8.71 -28.29
N ARG A 429 15.94 -8.04 -29.44
CA ARG A 429 16.06 -8.70 -30.76
C ARG A 429 17.32 -9.53 -30.93
N ALA A 430 18.38 -9.18 -30.22
CA ALA A 430 19.67 -9.87 -30.28
C ALA A 430 19.82 -11.02 -29.28
N MET A 431 18.79 -11.25 -28.43
CA MET A 431 18.81 -12.26 -27.37
C MET A 431 18.19 -13.60 -27.84
N PRO A 432 18.54 -14.75 -27.20
CA PRO A 432 17.71 -15.95 -27.25
C PRO A 432 16.30 -15.67 -26.73
N ILE A 433 15.28 -16.37 -27.26
CA ILE A 433 13.85 -16.11 -26.87
C ILE A 433 13.61 -16.32 -25.38
N CYS A 434 14.30 -17.27 -24.74
CA CYS A 434 14.19 -17.47 -23.29
C CYS A 434 14.68 -16.25 -22.48
N ASP A 435 15.74 -15.59 -22.96
CA ASP A 435 16.29 -14.39 -22.32
C ASP A 435 15.41 -13.17 -22.61
N VAL A 436 14.73 -13.12 -23.77
CA VAL A 436 13.67 -12.13 -24.05
C VAL A 436 12.54 -12.24 -23.03
N PHE A 437 12.01 -13.44 -22.78
CA PHE A 437 10.96 -13.62 -21.77
C PHE A 437 11.43 -13.21 -20.38
N LYS A 438 12.65 -13.59 -20.00
CA LYS A 438 13.24 -13.15 -18.72
C LYS A 438 13.35 -11.63 -18.64
N LYS A 439 13.84 -10.97 -19.69
CA LYS A 439 13.95 -9.50 -19.74
C LYS A 439 12.60 -8.82 -19.64
N ILE A 440 11.59 -9.33 -20.35
CA ILE A 440 10.20 -8.82 -20.26
C ILE A 440 9.70 -8.97 -18.83
N GLY A 441 9.84 -10.16 -18.21
CA GLY A 441 9.42 -10.39 -16.83
C GLY A 441 10.04 -9.40 -15.85
N MET A 442 11.36 -9.20 -15.93
CA MET A 442 12.08 -8.24 -15.09
C MET A 442 11.61 -6.79 -15.32
N LEU A 443 11.41 -6.37 -16.58
CA LEU A 443 10.94 -5.02 -16.90
C LEU A 443 9.50 -4.81 -16.43
N MET A 444 8.61 -5.78 -16.60
CA MET A 444 7.24 -5.70 -16.10
C MET A 444 7.21 -5.59 -14.57
N MET A 445 7.92 -6.44 -13.84
CA MET A 445 8.00 -6.36 -12.38
C MET A 445 8.58 -5.04 -11.87
N SER A 446 9.55 -4.45 -12.57
CA SER A 446 10.23 -3.23 -12.10
C SER A 446 9.57 -1.93 -12.55
N LYS A 447 8.75 -1.95 -13.62
CA LYS A 447 8.19 -0.74 -14.25
C LYS A 447 6.68 -0.63 -14.17
N ILE A 448 5.98 -1.75 -14.07
CA ILE A 448 4.53 -1.75 -13.85
C ILE A 448 4.27 -1.76 -12.35
N GLY A 449 3.50 -0.79 -11.86
CA GLY A 449 3.06 -0.74 -10.47
C GLY A 449 1.88 -1.69 -10.20
N GLY A 450 1.50 -1.80 -8.92
CA GLY A 450 0.36 -2.61 -8.49
C GLY A 450 0.58 -4.12 -8.61
N SER A 451 -0.50 -4.88 -8.52
CA SER A 451 -0.51 -6.35 -8.69
C SER A 451 -0.16 -6.80 -10.11
N SER A 452 -0.47 -5.96 -11.12
CA SER A 452 -0.25 -6.25 -12.53
C SER A 452 1.23 -6.52 -12.86
N GLY A 453 2.15 -5.77 -12.26
CA GLY A 453 3.59 -5.94 -12.48
C GLY A 453 4.07 -7.33 -12.07
N ILE A 454 3.66 -7.82 -10.91
CA ILE A 454 4.01 -9.16 -10.43
C ILE A 454 3.30 -10.23 -11.21
N LEU A 455 2.00 -10.08 -11.46
CA LEU A 455 1.20 -11.08 -12.15
C LEU A 455 1.75 -11.36 -13.57
N TYR A 456 1.91 -10.32 -14.38
CA TYR A 456 2.45 -10.47 -15.73
C TYR A 456 3.96 -10.76 -15.73
N GLY A 457 4.72 -10.11 -14.83
CA GLY A 457 6.15 -10.33 -14.74
C GLY A 457 6.50 -11.73 -14.28
N GLY A 458 5.81 -12.27 -13.27
CA GLY A 458 5.92 -13.64 -12.79
C GLY A 458 5.63 -14.67 -13.90
N ALA A 459 4.53 -14.45 -14.62
CA ALA A 459 4.16 -15.28 -15.77
C ALA A 459 5.28 -15.35 -16.82
N TYR A 460 5.87 -14.21 -17.21
CA TYR A 460 6.99 -14.18 -18.13
C TYR A 460 8.26 -14.85 -17.56
N MET A 461 8.50 -14.76 -16.26
CA MET A 461 9.59 -15.49 -15.62
C MET A 461 9.36 -17.01 -15.63
N ALA A 462 8.12 -17.46 -15.48
CA ALA A 462 7.75 -18.87 -15.62
C ALA A 462 7.95 -19.37 -17.06
N ALA A 463 7.53 -18.59 -18.05
CA ALA A 463 7.80 -18.87 -19.45
C ALA A 463 9.32 -18.99 -19.75
N ALA A 464 10.12 -18.06 -19.22
CA ALA A 464 11.57 -18.10 -19.37
C ALA A 464 12.19 -19.39 -18.79
N ARG A 465 11.71 -19.83 -17.62
CA ARG A 465 12.14 -21.10 -17.01
C ARG A 465 11.77 -22.30 -17.87
N SER A 466 10.56 -22.34 -18.45
CA SER A 466 10.07 -23.46 -19.26
C SER A 466 10.83 -23.64 -20.59
N CYS A 467 11.43 -22.57 -21.11
CA CYS A 467 12.17 -22.59 -22.36
C CYS A 467 13.68 -22.33 -22.19
N ALA A 468 14.22 -22.53 -20.99
CA ALA A 468 15.62 -22.24 -20.67
C ALA A 468 16.59 -22.87 -21.70
N GLY A 469 17.53 -22.05 -22.19
CA GLY A 469 18.58 -22.46 -23.18
C GLY A 469 18.09 -22.51 -24.62
N LYS A 470 16.84 -22.19 -24.94
CA LYS A 470 16.33 -22.18 -26.31
C LYS A 470 16.51 -20.82 -26.96
N ALA A 471 17.05 -20.78 -28.16
CA ALA A 471 17.18 -19.58 -28.97
C ALA A 471 15.86 -19.20 -29.66
N GLU A 472 15.06 -20.20 -30.03
CA GLU A 472 13.78 -20.10 -30.72
C GLU A 472 12.79 -21.13 -30.16
N LEU A 473 11.49 -20.92 -30.33
CA LEU A 473 10.45 -21.83 -29.88
C LEU A 473 9.71 -22.45 -31.06
N THR A 474 9.53 -23.78 -30.99
CA THR A 474 8.54 -24.50 -31.81
C THR A 474 7.12 -24.29 -31.25
N ASN A 475 6.11 -24.77 -31.99
CA ASN A 475 4.70 -24.78 -31.48
C ASN A 475 4.63 -25.39 -30.08
N ARG A 476 5.23 -26.55 -29.86
CA ARG A 476 5.28 -27.22 -28.55
C ARG A 476 5.98 -26.35 -27.49
N GLY A 477 7.10 -25.73 -27.86
CA GLY A 477 7.84 -24.85 -26.97
C GLY A 477 7.01 -23.61 -26.56
N LEU A 478 6.25 -23.06 -27.49
CA LEU A 478 5.34 -21.93 -27.20
C LEU A 478 4.17 -22.35 -26.30
N CYS A 479 3.53 -23.52 -26.59
CA CYS A 479 2.48 -24.05 -25.71
C CYS A 479 2.98 -24.25 -24.28
N ASN A 480 4.14 -24.88 -24.11
CA ASN A 480 4.73 -25.08 -22.77
C ASN A 480 5.01 -23.74 -22.05
N ALA A 481 5.45 -22.72 -22.79
CA ALA A 481 5.68 -21.39 -22.21
C ALA A 481 4.37 -20.74 -21.77
N LEU A 482 3.31 -20.82 -22.58
CA LEU A 482 1.97 -20.28 -22.25
C LEU A 482 1.33 -21.05 -21.07
N GLU A 483 1.45 -22.36 -21.03
CA GLU A 483 0.97 -23.18 -19.90
C GLU A 483 1.69 -22.80 -18.59
N ALA A 484 3.01 -22.58 -18.65
CA ALA A 484 3.78 -22.12 -17.50
C ALA A 484 3.33 -20.73 -17.03
N MET A 485 3.02 -19.80 -17.96
CA MET A 485 2.49 -18.48 -17.64
C MET A 485 1.15 -18.58 -16.91
N VAL A 486 0.20 -19.34 -17.43
CA VAL A 486 -1.12 -19.52 -16.83
C VAL A 486 -1.01 -20.17 -15.46
N SER A 487 -0.19 -21.21 -15.32
CA SER A 487 0.02 -21.88 -14.04
C SER A 487 0.59 -20.94 -12.96
N ASP A 488 1.55 -20.09 -13.33
CA ASP A 488 2.12 -19.08 -12.43
C ASP A 488 1.06 -18.05 -12.00
N MET A 489 0.27 -17.55 -12.96
CA MET A 489 -0.81 -16.60 -12.66
C MET A 489 -1.89 -17.19 -11.73
N MET A 490 -2.24 -18.47 -11.91
CA MET A 490 -3.24 -19.13 -11.06
C MET A 490 -2.72 -19.52 -9.68
N ALA A 491 -1.40 -19.57 -9.49
CA ALA A 491 -0.78 -19.87 -8.20
C ALA A 491 -0.61 -18.62 -7.32
N GLN A 492 -0.87 -17.42 -7.86
CA GLN A 492 -0.83 -16.18 -7.09
C GLN A 492 -2.10 -16.08 -6.21
N PRO A 493 -1.97 -15.58 -4.97
CA PRO A 493 -3.08 -15.49 -4.00
C PRO A 493 -4.16 -14.48 -4.40
#